data_d430fc51ab0e33dff50721ea1012097d
#
_entry.id   d430fc51ab0e33dff50721ea1012097d
#
_cell.length_a   1.000
_cell.length_b   1.000
_cell.length_c   1.000
_cell.angle_alpha   90.00
_cell.angle_beta   90.00
_cell.angle_gamma   90.00
#
_symmetry.space_group_name_H-M   'P 1'
#
loop_
_entity.id
_entity.type
_entity.pdbx_description
1 polymer ?
#
loop_
_entity_poly.entity_id
_entity_poly.type
_entity_poly.pdbx_seq_one_letter_code
_entity_poly.pdbx_strand_id
1 'polypeptide(L)'
;MTCGPYDRARALIDGTVKPQGIDLEVRVNKSPGRHTKIEGKEFDAAEFYTGTYIADLHYKTLGYTAIPIFVKRMFRHSYIYVNKRAGVRSPGDLNGKRIGVQNWLTTTAVWARGLLEDEYGLDPKSVTWIADRVSGVGDWKPPAWLKIEIVPKEQKQFNLLANGVIDAAITTGTWAPNVHPEIDFLFPNYAALERDYFKRTGFFPIMHTLLIKTSVVEKDPWVARSMYDAWQESKKKCYEWLEWQRVHQTGLWYRALWEEEQTIAGQDPYLWGFRKTRPEVDKLLEYCHRQGLTTRKFEPEEMFHPSTLET
;
A
#
# COMPACT_ATOMS: atom_id res chain seq x y z
N MET A 1 -19.23 -0.88 -6.49
CA MET A 1 -17.87 -0.73 -5.92
C MET A 1 -17.09 -2.04 -6.02
N THR A 2 -15.74 -1.98 -6.12
CA THR A 2 -14.89 -3.17 -5.97
C THR A 2 -13.80 -2.97 -4.93
N CYS A 3 -13.53 -4.00 -4.11
CA CYS A 3 -12.44 -4.04 -3.13
C CYS A 3 -12.01 -5.48 -2.84
N GLY A 4 -10.93 -5.65 -2.07
CA GLY A 4 -10.50 -6.95 -1.57
C GLY A 4 -11.44 -7.53 -0.50
N PRO A 5 -11.26 -8.83 -0.18
CA PRO A 5 -12.06 -9.54 0.84
C PRO A 5 -11.56 -9.22 2.26
N TYR A 6 -11.53 -7.95 2.61
CA TYR A 6 -11.09 -7.50 3.93
C TYR A 6 -12.16 -7.73 4.99
N ASP A 7 -11.76 -8.10 6.21
CA ASP A 7 -12.62 -8.22 7.39
C ASP A 7 -13.38 -6.92 7.68
N ARG A 8 -12.69 -5.76 7.62
CA ARG A 8 -13.23 -4.40 7.80
C ARG A 8 -14.16 -3.93 6.68
N ALA A 9 -14.21 -4.65 5.55
CA ALA A 9 -15.17 -4.41 4.47
C ALA A 9 -16.37 -5.36 4.52
N ARG A 10 -16.37 -6.35 5.42
CA ARG A 10 -17.35 -7.44 5.47
C ARG A 10 -18.78 -6.94 5.57
N ALA A 11 -19.03 -5.98 6.47
CA ALA A 11 -20.38 -5.46 6.68
C ALA A 11 -20.92 -4.65 5.48
N LEU A 12 -20.05 -4.09 4.64
CA LEU A 12 -20.43 -3.51 3.34
C LEU A 12 -20.68 -4.59 2.28
N ILE A 13 -19.87 -5.66 2.29
CA ILE A 13 -19.96 -6.76 1.32
C ILE A 13 -21.25 -7.55 1.50
N ASP A 14 -21.65 -7.82 2.75
CA ASP A 14 -22.86 -8.59 3.06
C ASP A 14 -24.12 -7.72 3.19
N GLY A 15 -23.98 -6.38 3.07
CA GLY A 15 -25.10 -5.44 3.12
C GLY A 15 -25.59 -5.11 4.53
N THR A 16 -24.90 -5.56 5.59
CA THR A 16 -25.20 -5.20 6.99
C THR A 16 -25.05 -3.70 7.24
N VAL A 17 -24.06 -3.09 6.57
CA VAL A 17 -23.89 -1.64 6.52
C VAL A 17 -24.14 -1.15 5.10
N LYS A 18 -24.94 -0.10 4.98
CA LYS A 18 -25.24 0.55 3.71
C LYS A 18 -24.92 2.04 3.80
N PRO A 19 -24.23 2.62 2.81
CA PRO A 19 -24.05 4.07 2.75
C PRO A 19 -25.39 4.76 2.55
N GLN A 20 -25.61 5.86 3.26
CA GLN A 20 -26.86 6.60 3.19
C GLN A 20 -27.11 7.13 1.78
N GLY A 21 -28.32 6.88 1.25
CA GLY A 21 -28.75 7.36 -0.07
C GLY A 21 -28.08 6.67 -1.27
N ILE A 22 -27.34 5.59 -1.04
CA ILE A 22 -26.63 4.85 -2.11
C ILE A 22 -27.07 3.38 -2.09
N ASP A 23 -27.53 2.89 -3.22
CA ASP A 23 -27.69 1.45 -3.46
C ASP A 23 -26.34 0.86 -3.88
N LEU A 24 -25.62 0.28 -2.91
CA LEU A 24 -24.25 -0.16 -3.07
C LEU A 24 -24.17 -1.65 -3.42
N GLU A 25 -23.76 -1.95 -4.65
CA GLU A 25 -23.28 -3.28 -5.01
C GLU A 25 -21.76 -3.40 -4.78
N VAL A 26 -21.34 -4.40 -4.02
CA VAL A 26 -19.90 -4.67 -3.77
C VAL A 26 -19.47 -5.93 -4.49
N ARG A 27 -18.52 -5.81 -5.43
CA ARG A 27 -17.87 -6.94 -6.10
C ARG A 27 -16.50 -7.19 -5.49
N VAL A 28 -16.37 -8.32 -4.80
CA VAL A 28 -15.13 -8.72 -4.16
C VAL A 28 -14.11 -9.19 -5.20
N ASN A 29 -12.95 -8.58 -5.18
CA ASN A 29 -11.84 -8.97 -6.04
C ASN A 29 -10.73 -9.64 -5.22
N LYS A 30 -10.49 -10.94 -5.44
CA LYS A 30 -9.43 -11.70 -4.76
C LYS A 30 -8.01 -11.24 -5.15
N SER A 31 -7.89 -10.47 -6.22
CA SER A 31 -6.64 -9.79 -6.63
C SER A 31 -6.88 -8.29 -6.70
N PRO A 32 -7.08 -7.61 -5.55
CA PRO A 32 -7.33 -6.19 -5.52
C PRO A 32 -6.13 -5.45 -6.11
N GLY A 33 -6.41 -4.45 -6.91
CA GLY A 33 -5.39 -3.66 -7.59
C GLY A 33 -5.04 -4.13 -9.01
N ARG A 34 -5.81 -5.00 -9.65
CA ARG A 34 -5.71 -5.15 -11.10
C ARG A 34 -6.24 -3.89 -11.76
N HIS A 35 -5.30 -3.06 -12.18
CA HIS A 35 -5.49 -1.73 -12.78
C HIS A 35 -6.49 -1.69 -13.92
N THR A 36 -6.59 -2.75 -14.73
CA THR A 36 -7.41 -2.82 -15.94
C THR A 36 -8.88 -2.44 -15.72
N LYS A 37 -9.42 -2.66 -14.53
CA LYS A 37 -10.83 -2.36 -14.23
C LYS A 37 -11.07 -0.90 -13.85
N ILE A 38 -10.09 -0.23 -13.25
CA ILE A 38 -10.14 1.21 -12.96
C ILE A 38 -9.82 1.98 -14.25
N GLU A 39 -8.80 1.59 -14.98
CA GLU A 39 -8.47 2.16 -16.29
C GLU A 39 -9.65 2.03 -17.26
N GLY A 40 -10.38 0.90 -17.23
CA GLY A 40 -11.62 0.71 -17.99
C GLY A 40 -12.84 1.43 -17.41
N LYS A 41 -12.72 2.14 -16.25
CA LYS A 41 -13.81 2.85 -15.57
C LYS A 41 -15.06 1.99 -15.32
N GLU A 42 -14.85 0.68 -15.05
CA GLU A 42 -15.94 -0.28 -14.87
C GLU A 42 -16.76 -0.03 -13.59
N PHE A 43 -16.12 0.52 -12.53
CA PHE A 43 -16.73 0.73 -11.22
C PHE A 43 -16.83 2.20 -10.85
N ASP A 44 -17.91 2.61 -10.19
CA ASP A 44 -18.07 3.98 -9.68
C ASP A 44 -17.18 4.24 -8.47
N ALA A 45 -16.87 3.21 -7.68
CA ALA A 45 -15.87 3.29 -6.62
C ALA A 45 -14.98 2.03 -6.62
N ALA A 46 -13.70 2.20 -6.30
CA ALA A 46 -12.74 1.10 -6.34
C ALA A 46 -11.55 1.32 -5.40
N GLU A 47 -11.04 0.23 -4.85
CA GLU A 47 -9.75 0.17 -4.21
C GLU A 47 -8.63 0.31 -5.24
N PHE A 48 -7.63 1.16 -4.96
CA PHE A 48 -6.53 1.39 -5.88
C PHE A 48 -5.20 1.68 -5.18
N TYR A 49 -4.10 1.47 -5.89
CA TYR A 49 -2.74 1.74 -5.42
C TYR A 49 -2.52 3.23 -5.18
N THR A 50 -2.22 3.60 -3.94
CA THR A 50 -2.07 5.01 -3.55
C THR A 50 -0.92 5.71 -4.28
N GLY A 51 0.24 5.04 -4.45
CA GLY A 51 1.38 5.63 -5.16
C GLY A 51 1.10 5.92 -6.63
N THR A 52 0.38 5.00 -7.31
CA THR A 52 -0.04 5.21 -8.69
C THR A 52 -1.08 6.34 -8.81
N TYR A 53 -2.02 6.43 -7.86
CA TYR A 53 -2.97 7.52 -7.79
C TYR A 53 -2.29 8.88 -7.56
N ILE A 54 -1.30 8.94 -6.66
CA ILE A 54 -0.51 10.16 -6.42
C ILE A 54 0.22 10.59 -7.69
N ALA A 55 0.80 9.64 -8.43
CA ALA A 55 1.43 9.96 -9.72
C ALA A 55 0.43 10.51 -10.74
N ASP A 56 -0.85 10.10 -10.67
CA ASP A 56 -1.93 10.59 -11.55
C ASP A 56 -2.49 11.96 -11.13
N LEU A 57 -2.23 12.46 -9.93
CA LEU A 57 -2.76 13.76 -9.46
C LEU A 57 -2.41 14.90 -10.42
N HIS A 58 -1.26 14.82 -11.08
CA HIS A 58 -0.84 15.78 -12.08
C HIS A 58 -1.58 15.60 -13.42
N TYR A 59 -1.73 14.36 -13.86
CA TYR A 59 -2.27 14.03 -15.20
C TYR A 59 -3.78 13.89 -15.22
N LYS A 60 -4.39 13.48 -14.10
CA LYS A 60 -5.85 13.26 -13.94
C LYS A 60 -6.44 12.29 -14.97
N THR A 61 -5.63 11.34 -15.44
CA THR A 61 -6.04 10.39 -16.51
C THR A 61 -6.96 9.29 -15.99
N LEU A 62 -6.85 8.93 -14.71
CA LEU A 62 -7.72 7.93 -14.10
C LEU A 62 -9.19 8.39 -14.03
N GLY A 63 -9.44 9.68 -13.80
CA GLY A 63 -10.79 10.24 -13.67
C GLY A 63 -11.48 9.81 -12.36
N TYR A 64 -10.70 9.64 -11.30
CA TYR A 64 -11.16 9.30 -9.96
C TYR A 64 -10.62 10.27 -8.92
N THR A 65 -11.37 10.42 -7.83
CA THR A 65 -11.02 11.22 -6.66
C THR A 65 -10.97 10.33 -5.42
N ALA A 66 -9.93 10.46 -4.60
CA ALA A 66 -9.81 9.67 -3.38
C ALA A 66 -10.66 10.20 -2.24
N ILE A 67 -11.02 9.30 -1.33
CA ILE A 67 -11.44 9.62 0.04
C ILE A 67 -10.46 8.97 1.03
N PRO A 68 -10.28 9.50 2.26
CA PRO A 68 -9.25 9.04 3.20
C PRO A 68 -9.65 7.73 3.90
N ILE A 69 -9.96 6.71 3.09
CA ILE A 69 -10.19 5.32 3.45
C ILE A 69 -9.05 4.50 2.87
N PHE A 70 -8.19 3.98 3.74
CA PHE A 70 -7.01 3.22 3.35
C PHE A 70 -7.28 1.74 3.56
N VAL A 71 -7.87 1.12 2.56
CA VAL A 71 -8.36 -0.26 2.62
C VAL A 71 -7.25 -1.29 2.80
N LYS A 72 -6.01 -0.98 2.43
CA LYS A 72 -4.85 -1.84 2.65
C LYS A 72 -3.69 -1.05 3.22
N ARG A 73 -3.12 -1.56 4.32
CA ARG A 73 -1.91 -1.07 4.97
C ARG A 73 -0.99 -2.24 5.23
N MET A 74 0.33 -2.05 5.15
CA MET A 74 1.30 -3.13 5.38
C MET A 74 2.66 -2.55 5.73
N PHE A 75 3.30 -3.04 6.76
CA PHE A 75 4.73 -2.80 7.00
C PHE A 75 5.57 -3.31 5.84
N ARG A 76 6.81 -2.85 5.74
CA ARG A 76 7.64 -3.16 4.56
C ARG A 76 8.88 -3.98 4.85
N HIS A 77 9.34 -4.07 6.10
CA HIS A 77 10.53 -4.85 6.46
C HIS A 77 10.37 -6.32 6.08
N SER A 78 9.21 -6.91 6.34
CA SER A 78 8.89 -8.32 6.04
C SER A 78 8.70 -8.65 4.56
N TYR A 79 8.85 -7.67 3.65
CA TYR A 79 8.63 -7.84 2.21
C TYR A 79 9.87 -7.56 1.36
N ILE A 80 11.04 -7.53 1.98
CA ILE A 80 12.32 -7.34 1.31
C ILE A 80 13.15 -8.61 1.48
N TYR A 81 13.47 -9.22 0.36
CA TYR A 81 14.20 -10.49 0.30
C TYR A 81 15.54 -10.30 -0.38
N VAL A 82 16.52 -11.13 -0.02
CA VAL A 82 17.87 -11.11 -0.57
C VAL A 82 18.30 -12.51 -1.04
N ASN A 83 19.17 -12.56 -2.04
CA ASN A 83 19.87 -13.78 -2.39
C ASN A 83 21.04 -13.95 -1.40
N LYS A 84 21.16 -15.11 -0.76
CA LYS A 84 22.22 -15.39 0.24
C LYS A 84 23.62 -15.25 -0.32
N ARG A 85 23.80 -15.47 -1.63
CA ARG A 85 25.11 -15.34 -2.31
C ARG A 85 25.46 -13.91 -2.69
N ALA A 86 24.50 -12.97 -2.59
CA ALA A 86 24.72 -11.55 -2.99
C ALA A 86 25.64 -10.78 -2.03
N GLY A 87 26.01 -11.38 -0.88
CA GLY A 87 26.84 -10.73 0.13
C GLY A 87 26.16 -9.60 0.88
N VAL A 88 24.81 -9.51 0.81
CA VAL A 88 24.01 -8.52 1.53
C VAL A 88 23.79 -9.02 2.95
N ARG A 89 24.40 -8.34 3.93
CA ARG A 89 24.31 -8.66 5.38
C ARG A 89 23.53 -7.61 6.14
N SER A 90 23.47 -6.40 5.58
CA SER A 90 22.77 -5.24 6.13
C SER A 90 22.08 -4.46 5.02
N PRO A 91 21.07 -3.62 5.32
CA PRO A 91 20.43 -2.79 4.30
C PRO A 91 21.39 -1.85 3.55
N GLY A 92 22.48 -1.37 4.20
CA GLY A 92 23.50 -0.53 3.56
C GLY A 92 24.23 -1.23 2.41
N ASP A 93 24.34 -2.56 2.45
CA ASP A 93 25.00 -3.36 1.40
C ASP A 93 24.16 -3.42 0.10
N LEU A 94 22.94 -2.90 0.12
CA LEU A 94 22.12 -2.78 -1.08
C LEU A 94 22.58 -1.67 -2.05
N ASN A 95 23.44 -0.74 -1.60
CA ASN A 95 24.02 0.26 -2.47
C ASN A 95 24.84 -0.39 -3.59
N GLY A 96 24.64 0.04 -4.82
CA GLY A 96 25.28 -0.51 -6.02
C GLY A 96 24.71 -1.86 -6.49
N LYS A 97 23.71 -2.43 -5.81
CA LYS A 97 23.12 -3.74 -6.11
C LYS A 97 22.01 -3.67 -7.16
N ARG A 98 21.59 -4.83 -7.63
CA ARG A 98 20.46 -5.04 -8.53
C ARG A 98 19.23 -5.42 -7.72
N ILE A 99 18.23 -4.55 -7.64
CA ILE A 99 17.04 -4.75 -6.81
C ILE A 99 15.79 -4.88 -7.67
N GLY A 100 15.08 -5.99 -7.49
CA GLY A 100 13.81 -6.26 -8.16
C GLY A 100 12.65 -5.50 -7.54
N VAL A 101 11.81 -4.91 -8.38
CA VAL A 101 10.52 -4.30 -8.01
C VAL A 101 9.49 -4.67 -9.05
N GLN A 102 8.23 -4.86 -8.65
CA GLN A 102 7.18 -5.16 -9.63
C GLN A 102 7.02 -4.00 -10.64
N ASN A 103 7.07 -2.77 -10.14
CA ASN A 103 6.85 -1.55 -10.89
C ASN A 103 7.29 -0.35 -10.04
N TRP A 104 7.83 0.69 -10.68
CA TRP A 104 8.35 1.86 -9.98
C TRP A 104 7.27 2.63 -9.19
N LEU A 105 6.06 2.77 -9.73
CA LEU A 105 4.95 3.53 -9.12
C LEU A 105 4.17 2.76 -8.05
N THR A 106 4.44 1.47 -7.83
CA THR A 106 3.73 0.68 -6.82
C THR A 106 3.97 1.25 -5.42
N THR A 107 2.90 1.48 -4.68
CA THR A 107 2.97 2.03 -3.32
C THR A 107 3.88 1.22 -2.41
N THR A 108 3.88 -0.10 -2.56
CA THR A 108 4.76 -1.00 -1.80
C THR A 108 6.24 -0.71 -2.04
N ALA A 109 6.62 -0.45 -3.30
CA ALA A 109 7.99 -0.11 -3.64
C ALA A 109 8.35 1.32 -3.20
N VAL A 110 7.42 2.27 -3.29
CA VAL A 110 7.60 3.66 -2.81
C VAL A 110 7.92 3.66 -1.31
N TRP A 111 7.10 3.02 -0.49
CA TRP A 111 7.35 2.93 0.95
C TRP A 111 8.62 2.18 1.29
N ALA A 112 8.90 1.05 0.62
CA ALA A 112 10.12 0.29 0.91
C ALA A 112 11.39 1.07 0.56
N ARG A 113 11.42 1.78 -0.58
CA ARG A 113 12.55 2.64 -0.95
C ARG A 113 12.72 3.80 0.04
N GLY A 114 11.61 4.50 0.39
CA GLY A 114 11.65 5.58 1.37
C GLY A 114 12.12 5.12 2.74
N LEU A 115 11.65 3.96 3.20
CA LEU A 115 12.11 3.33 4.44
C LEU A 115 13.60 3.00 4.40
N LEU A 116 14.06 2.35 3.33
CA LEU A 116 15.47 1.99 3.17
C LEU A 116 16.39 3.21 3.10
N GLU A 117 15.93 4.29 2.48
CA GLU A 117 16.65 5.55 2.38
C GLU A 117 16.72 6.28 3.74
N ASP A 118 15.57 6.49 4.40
CA ASP A 118 15.48 7.27 5.64
C ASP A 118 16.09 6.55 6.86
N GLU A 119 15.87 5.25 6.98
CA GLU A 119 16.26 4.49 8.18
C GLU A 119 17.60 3.76 8.01
N TYR A 120 18.00 3.46 6.77
CA TYR A 120 19.13 2.56 6.51
C TYR A 120 20.17 3.10 5.52
N GLY A 121 20.03 4.33 5.05
CA GLY A 121 21.02 5.00 4.22
C GLY A 121 21.18 4.43 2.80
N LEU A 122 20.13 3.79 2.24
CA LEU A 122 20.13 3.41 0.84
C LEU A 122 20.14 4.66 -0.03
N ASP A 123 21.07 4.74 -1.00
CA ASP A 123 21.00 5.70 -2.09
C ASP A 123 20.29 5.06 -3.31
N PRO A 124 19.03 5.43 -3.59
CA PRO A 124 18.29 4.84 -4.72
C PRO A 124 18.94 5.08 -6.08
N LYS A 125 19.84 6.09 -6.21
CA LYS A 125 20.56 6.41 -7.44
C LYS A 125 21.75 5.48 -7.67
N SER A 126 22.26 4.86 -6.61
CA SER A 126 23.34 3.86 -6.71
C SER A 126 22.85 2.51 -7.23
N VAL A 127 21.56 2.20 -7.07
CA VAL A 127 20.94 0.91 -7.36
C VAL A 127 20.55 0.78 -8.83
N THR A 128 20.70 -0.41 -9.40
CA THR A 128 20.06 -0.78 -10.66
C THR A 128 18.74 -1.48 -10.35
N TRP A 129 17.63 -0.83 -10.70
CA TRP A 129 16.29 -1.32 -10.46
C TRP A 129 15.81 -2.24 -11.57
N ILE A 130 15.32 -3.41 -11.23
CA ILE A 130 14.81 -4.41 -12.19
C ILE A 130 13.31 -4.50 -12.04
N ALA A 131 12.56 -4.12 -13.07
CA ALA A 131 11.10 -4.05 -13.02
C ALA A 131 10.45 -4.93 -14.08
N ASP A 132 9.26 -5.46 -13.77
CA ASP A 132 8.47 -6.27 -14.72
C ASP A 132 7.87 -5.37 -15.81
N ARG A 133 7.69 -4.09 -15.54
CA ARG A 133 7.15 -3.08 -16.46
C ARG A 133 7.42 -1.67 -15.96
N VAL A 134 7.43 -0.71 -16.88
CA VAL A 134 7.20 0.70 -16.55
C VAL A 134 5.69 0.92 -16.51
N SER A 135 5.17 1.42 -15.39
CA SER A 135 3.77 1.85 -15.34
C SER A 135 3.55 3.06 -16.18
N GLY A 136 2.47 3.03 -16.95
CA GLY A 136 1.93 4.21 -17.57
C GLY A 136 0.87 4.85 -16.67
N VAL A 137 1.13 6.08 -16.23
CA VAL A 137 0.09 6.99 -15.73
C VAL A 137 0.28 8.25 -16.55
N GLY A 138 -0.68 8.57 -17.39
CA GLY A 138 -0.53 9.66 -18.34
C GLY A 138 0.78 9.56 -19.13
N ASP A 139 1.49 10.67 -19.21
CA ASP A 139 2.80 10.77 -19.88
C ASP A 139 3.99 10.64 -18.91
N TRP A 140 3.79 10.02 -17.75
CA TRP A 140 4.87 9.84 -16.77
C TRP A 140 6.06 9.11 -17.39
N LYS A 141 7.26 9.69 -17.18
CA LYS A 141 8.53 9.10 -17.61
C LYS A 141 9.44 8.94 -16.40
N PRO A 142 10.26 7.89 -16.37
CA PRO A 142 11.28 7.73 -15.35
C PRO A 142 12.19 8.96 -15.30
N PRO A 143 12.54 9.46 -14.09
CA PRO A 143 13.50 10.55 -13.98
C PRO A 143 14.88 10.13 -14.52
N ALA A 144 15.63 11.08 -15.06
CA ALA A 144 16.91 10.82 -15.75
C ALA A 144 17.97 10.11 -14.87
N TRP A 145 17.88 10.27 -13.55
CA TRP A 145 18.81 9.62 -12.62
C TRP A 145 18.47 8.15 -12.34
N LEU A 146 17.26 7.68 -12.70
CA LEU A 146 16.78 6.35 -12.40
C LEU A 146 17.39 5.31 -13.34
N LYS A 147 18.23 4.43 -12.79
CA LYS A 147 18.75 3.27 -13.50
C LYS A 147 17.73 2.13 -13.39
N ILE A 148 16.87 1.98 -14.40
CA ILE A 148 15.84 0.95 -14.43
C ILE A 148 15.95 0.09 -15.68
N GLU A 149 15.96 -1.22 -15.49
CA GLU A 149 15.91 -2.24 -16.54
C GLU A 149 14.58 -2.94 -16.51
N ILE A 150 13.94 -3.13 -17.66
CA ILE A 150 12.68 -3.86 -17.78
C ILE A 150 12.98 -5.28 -18.22
N VAL A 151 12.51 -6.23 -17.43
CA VAL A 151 12.62 -7.65 -17.77
C VAL A 151 11.29 -8.18 -18.32
N PRO A 152 11.32 -9.20 -19.19
CA PRO A 152 10.11 -9.86 -19.67
C PRO A 152 9.25 -10.35 -18.49
N LYS A 153 7.94 -10.18 -18.61
CA LYS A 153 6.95 -10.53 -17.53
C LYS A 153 6.99 -12.01 -17.13
N GLU A 154 7.47 -12.85 -18.04
CA GLU A 154 7.68 -14.28 -17.82
C GLU A 154 8.82 -14.55 -16.82
N GLN A 155 9.77 -13.63 -16.72
CA GLN A 155 10.86 -13.66 -15.75
C GLN A 155 10.38 -13.15 -14.39
N LYS A 156 9.78 -14.04 -13.61
CA LYS A 156 9.26 -13.68 -12.28
C LYS A 156 10.39 -13.24 -11.34
N GLN A 157 10.19 -12.17 -10.58
CA GLN A 157 11.13 -11.63 -9.60
C GLN A 157 11.69 -12.71 -8.66
N PHE A 158 10.85 -13.68 -8.26
CA PHE A 158 11.27 -14.81 -7.45
C PHE A 158 12.39 -15.62 -8.12
N ASN A 159 12.22 -15.98 -9.39
CA ASN A 159 13.22 -16.77 -10.12
C ASN A 159 14.51 -15.97 -10.35
N LEU A 160 14.39 -14.67 -10.65
CA LEU A 160 15.55 -13.80 -10.82
C LEU A 160 16.37 -13.73 -9.51
N LEU A 161 15.68 -13.63 -8.36
CA LEU A 161 16.34 -13.63 -7.06
C LEU A 161 16.95 -14.98 -6.72
N ALA A 162 16.22 -16.08 -6.88
CA ALA A 162 16.70 -17.43 -6.60
C ALA A 162 17.95 -17.77 -7.41
N ASN A 163 17.99 -17.36 -8.67
CA ASN A 163 19.11 -17.62 -9.58
C ASN A 163 20.29 -16.62 -9.43
N GLY A 164 20.16 -15.59 -8.56
CA GLY A 164 21.19 -14.56 -8.37
C GLY A 164 21.35 -13.57 -9.51
N VAL A 165 20.34 -13.42 -10.36
CA VAL A 165 20.30 -12.39 -11.41
C VAL A 165 20.06 -11.01 -10.81
N ILE A 166 19.30 -10.96 -9.70
CA ILE A 166 19.12 -9.82 -8.82
C ILE A 166 19.59 -10.17 -7.42
N ASP A 167 20.09 -9.16 -6.69
CA ASP A 167 20.65 -9.32 -5.33
C ASP A 167 19.57 -9.28 -4.27
N ALA A 168 18.53 -8.47 -4.49
CA ALA A 168 17.39 -8.31 -3.60
C ALA A 168 16.09 -8.11 -4.37
N ALA A 169 14.95 -8.28 -3.70
CA ALA A 169 13.63 -8.00 -4.25
C ALA A 169 12.71 -7.34 -3.22
N ILE A 170 12.02 -6.28 -3.63
CA ILE A 170 10.93 -5.64 -2.88
C ILE A 170 9.62 -6.19 -3.43
N THR A 171 8.89 -6.98 -2.64
CA THR A 171 7.71 -7.69 -3.10
C THR A 171 6.40 -7.02 -2.71
N THR A 172 5.33 -7.34 -3.43
CA THR A 172 3.97 -6.87 -3.14
C THR A 172 3.17 -7.83 -2.26
N GLY A 173 3.69 -9.04 -2.09
CA GLY A 173 3.12 -10.09 -1.24
C GLY A 173 4.24 -10.90 -0.59
N THR A 174 3.89 -11.66 0.44
CA THR A 174 4.85 -12.52 1.13
C THR A 174 5.21 -13.72 0.27
N TRP A 175 6.48 -14.07 0.29
CA TRP A 175 6.93 -15.42 -0.04
C TRP A 175 7.01 -16.23 1.25
N ALA A 176 6.63 -17.50 1.18
CA ALA A 176 6.68 -18.33 2.37
C ALA A 176 8.13 -18.46 2.91
N PRO A 177 8.32 -18.45 4.22
CA PRO A 177 9.63 -18.74 4.80
C PRO A 177 10.19 -20.07 4.25
N ASN A 178 11.48 -20.11 3.99
CA ASN A 178 12.18 -21.30 3.47
C ASN A 178 11.68 -21.83 2.11
N VAL A 179 11.03 -20.98 1.31
CA VAL A 179 10.51 -21.35 -0.01
C VAL A 179 11.61 -21.68 -1.01
N HIS A 180 12.81 -21.17 -0.78
CA HIS A 180 13.99 -21.47 -1.59
C HIS A 180 15.27 -21.37 -0.75
N PRO A 181 16.22 -22.32 -0.87
CA PRO A 181 17.44 -22.36 -0.04
C PRO A 181 18.33 -21.12 -0.23
N GLU A 182 18.29 -20.48 -1.40
CA GLU A 182 19.10 -19.29 -1.73
C GLU A 182 18.45 -17.96 -1.36
N ILE A 183 17.19 -17.94 -0.88
CA ILE A 183 16.47 -16.72 -0.54
C ILE A 183 16.32 -16.59 0.97
N ASP A 184 16.55 -15.38 1.48
CA ASP A 184 16.32 -15.04 2.87
C ASP A 184 15.65 -13.65 3.00
N PHE A 185 15.19 -13.32 4.21
CA PHE A 185 14.75 -11.97 4.52
C PHE A 185 15.95 -11.03 4.65
N LEU A 186 15.85 -9.80 4.13
CA LEU A 186 16.79 -8.73 4.46
C LEU A 186 16.75 -8.43 5.98
N PHE A 187 15.57 -8.54 6.58
CA PHE A 187 15.31 -8.29 7.98
C PHE A 187 14.78 -9.55 8.67
N PRO A 188 15.64 -10.48 9.13
CA PRO A 188 15.18 -11.71 9.79
C PRO A 188 14.32 -11.45 11.05
N ASN A 189 14.57 -10.33 11.74
CA ASN A 189 13.84 -9.86 12.91
C ASN A 189 12.75 -8.83 12.59
N TYR A 190 12.17 -8.86 11.38
CA TYR A 190 11.23 -7.85 10.88
C TYR A 190 10.10 -7.55 11.87
N ALA A 191 9.57 -8.53 12.57
CA ALA A 191 8.46 -8.33 13.50
C ALA A 191 8.80 -7.34 14.64
N ALA A 192 10.01 -7.39 15.17
CA ALA A 192 10.48 -6.44 16.17
C ALA A 192 10.73 -5.06 15.56
N LEU A 193 11.34 -5.02 14.37
CA LEU A 193 11.62 -3.76 13.65
C LEU A 193 10.35 -3.04 13.23
N GLU A 194 9.31 -3.75 12.79
CA GLU A 194 8.02 -3.17 12.42
C GLU A 194 7.29 -2.58 13.63
N ARG A 195 7.37 -3.24 14.80
CA ARG A 195 6.84 -2.69 16.06
C ARG A 195 7.60 -1.44 16.52
N ASP A 196 8.93 -1.46 16.44
CA ASP A 196 9.77 -0.31 16.76
C ASP A 196 9.49 0.86 15.81
N TYR A 197 9.44 0.61 14.50
CA TYR A 197 9.08 1.61 13.50
C TYR A 197 7.73 2.25 13.81
N PHE A 198 6.70 1.43 14.10
CA PHE A 198 5.38 1.94 14.47
C PHE A 198 5.41 2.80 15.74
N LYS A 199 6.12 2.34 16.80
CA LYS A 199 6.24 3.09 18.07
C LYS A 199 6.90 4.45 17.86
N ARG A 200 7.90 4.55 17.00
CA ARG A 200 8.63 5.81 16.72
C ARG A 200 7.87 6.76 15.81
N THR A 201 7.18 6.24 14.81
CA THR A 201 6.59 7.04 13.74
C THR A 201 5.08 7.18 13.84
N GLY A 202 4.39 6.22 14.45
CA GLY A 202 2.95 6.06 14.38
C GLY A 202 2.45 5.58 13.01
N PHE A 203 3.33 5.24 12.08
CA PHE A 203 2.95 4.90 10.71
C PHE A 203 2.73 3.40 10.54
N PHE A 204 1.56 3.05 10.01
CA PHE A 204 1.27 1.74 9.45
C PHE A 204 1.09 1.90 7.93
N PRO A 205 2.12 1.70 7.11
CA PRO A 205 2.22 2.20 5.74
C PRO A 205 1.00 1.99 4.85
N ILE A 206 0.47 3.10 4.34
CA ILE A 206 -0.67 3.12 3.42
C ILE A 206 -0.28 2.47 2.10
N MET A 207 -1.05 1.44 1.66
CA MET A 207 -0.83 0.77 0.38
C MET A 207 -1.91 1.15 -0.64
N HIS A 208 -3.18 1.02 -0.26
CA HIS A 208 -4.31 1.29 -1.15
C HIS A 208 -5.30 2.24 -0.50
N THR A 209 -5.86 3.12 -1.34
CA THR A 209 -6.93 4.03 -0.96
C THR A 209 -8.21 3.72 -1.75
N LEU A 210 -9.35 4.19 -1.25
CA LEU A 210 -10.62 4.11 -1.96
C LEU A 210 -10.77 5.31 -2.88
N LEU A 211 -11.06 5.04 -4.14
CA LEU A 211 -11.32 6.03 -5.18
C LEU A 211 -12.80 5.99 -5.58
N ILE A 212 -13.37 7.14 -5.88
CA ILE A 212 -14.72 7.30 -6.44
C ILE A 212 -14.57 8.05 -7.76
N LYS A 213 -15.31 7.67 -8.81
CA LYS A 213 -15.31 8.40 -10.08
C LYS A 213 -15.51 9.90 -9.83
N THR A 214 -14.64 10.72 -10.39
CA THR A 214 -14.73 12.18 -10.26
C THR A 214 -16.09 12.70 -10.72
N SER A 215 -16.63 12.21 -11.84
CA SER A 215 -17.95 12.57 -12.34
C SER A 215 -19.11 12.25 -11.39
N VAL A 216 -18.96 11.25 -10.51
CA VAL A 216 -19.97 10.93 -9.49
C VAL A 216 -19.93 11.96 -8.37
N VAL A 217 -18.74 12.25 -7.82
CA VAL A 217 -18.62 13.18 -6.70
C VAL A 217 -18.76 14.66 -7.13
N GLU A 218 -18.52 15.00 -8.39
CA GLU A 218 -18.82 16.32 -8.94
C GLU A 218 -20.33 16.55 -9.06
N LYS A 219 -21.07 15.52 -9.50
CA LYS A 219 -22.52 15.58 -9.61
C LYS A 219 -23.20 15.55 -8.23
N ASP A 220 -22.74 14.64 -7.36
CA ASP A 220 -23.33 14.34 -6.07
C ASP A 220 -22.25 14.36 -4.97
N PRO A 221 -21.77 15.54 -4.52
CA PRO A 221 -20.64 15.69 -3.58
C PRO A 221 -20.82 14.98 -2.24
N TRP A 222 -22.06 14.77 -1.80
CA TRP A 222 -22.42 14.06 -0.57
C TRP A 222 -22.06 12.57 -0.60
N VAL A 223 -21.90 11.98 -1.78
CA VAL A 223 -21.53 10.55 -1.97
C VAL A 223 -20.19 10.25 -1.30
N ALA A 224 -19.21 11.14 -1.41
CA ALA A 224 -17.89 10.96 -0.81
C ALA A 224 -17.98 10.81 0.70
N ARG A 225 -18.78 11.65 1.36
CA ARG A 225 -18.98 11.60 2.82
C ARG A 225 -19.80 10.39 3.23
N SER A 226 -20.88 10.07 2.53
CA SER A 226 -21.69 8.88 2.82
C SER A 226 -20.89 7.58 2.71
N MET A 227 -20.06 7.46 1.69
CA MET A 227 -19.15 6.32 1.53
C MET A 227 -18.12 6.25 2.66
N TYR A 228 -17.53 7.37 3.04
CA TYR A 228 -16.60 7.43 4.17
C TYR A 228 -17.24 6.92 5.47
N ASP A 229 -18.41 7.45 5.81
CA ASP A 229 -19.13 7.11 7.05
C ASP A 229 -19.52 5.62 7.07
N ALA A 230 -19.96 5.06 5.94
CA ALA A 230 -20.30 3.65 5.83
C ALA A 230 -19.06 2.73 5.99
N TRP A 231 -17.91 3.11 5.45
CA TRP A 231 -16.66 2.39 5.68
C TRP A 231 -16.25 2.43 7.15
N GLN A 232 -16.36 3.58 7.82
CA GLN A 232 -16.07 3.70 9.26
C GLN A 232 -16.98 2.80 10.10
N GLU A 233 -18.28 2.76 9.80
CA GLU A 233 -19.22 1.88 10.51
C GLU A 233 -18.89 0.40 10.24
N SER A 234 -18.51 0.03 9.01
CA SER A 234 -18.10 -1.33 8.68
C SER A 234 -16.83 -1.73 9.44
N LYS A 235 -15.85 -0.84 9.58
CA LYS A 235 -14.64 -1.06 10.40
C LYS A 235 -14.98 -1.22 11.87
N LYS A 236 -15.89 -0.40 12.41
CA LYS A 236 -16.35 -0.52 13.80
C LYS A 236 -16.94 -1.91 14.06
N LYS A 237 -17.82 -2.39 13.19
CA LYS A 237 -18.38 -3.76 13.28
C LYS A 237 -17.30 -4.85 13.18
N CYS A 238 -16.27 -4.62 12.39
CA CYS A 238 -15.12 -5.52 12.33
C CYS A 238 -14.42 -5.61 13.69
N TYR A 239 -14.13 -4.47 14.35
CA TYR A 239 -13.51 -4.49 15.67
C TYR A 239 -14.38 -5.14 16.74
N GLU A 240 -15.68 -4.88 16.75
CA GLU A 240 -16.64 -5.55 17.67
C GLU A 240 -16.57 -7.08 17.47
N TRP A 241 -16.49 -7.53 16.23
CA TRP A 241 -16.36 -8.94 15.90
C TRP A 241 -15.00 -9.52 16.31
N LEU A 242 -13.89 -8.82 16.05
CA LEU A 242 -12.53 -9.25 16.43
C LEU A 242 -12.37 -9.33 17.95
N GLU A 243 -12.94 -8.39 18.70
CA GLU A 243 -12.95 -8.42 20.16
C GLU A 243 -13.73 -9.65 20.69
N TRP A 244 -14.88 -9.98 20.11
CA TRP A 244 -15.59 -11.21 20.44
C TRP A 244 -14.81 -12.45 20.03
N GLN A 245 -14.10 -12.42 18.89
CA GLN A 245 -13.32 -13.54 18.37
C GLN A 245 -12.03 -13.83 19.16
N ARG A 246 -11.52 -12.93 19.98
CA ARG A 246 -10.26 -13.11 20.70
C ARG A 246 -10.12 -14.42 21.46
N VAL A 247 -11.23 -15.03 21.87
CA VAL A 247 -11.27 -16.31 22.57
C VAL A 247 -11.84 -17.46 21.73
N HIS A 248 -12.25 -17.20 20.48
CA HIS A 248 -12.89 -18.17 19.60
C HIS A 248 -12.08 -18.49 18.33
N GLN A 249 -10.96 -17.80 18.12
CA GLN A 249 -10.10 -18.03 16.97
C GLN A 249 -9.31 -19.34 17.10
N THR A 250 -9.10 -20.01 15.96
CA THR A 250 -8.29 -21.24 15.90
C THR A 250 -6.78 -20.99 16.00
N GLY A 251 -6.33 -19.73 15.86
CA GLY A 251 -4.92 -19.37 16.02
C GLY A 251 -4.47 -19.49 17.46
N LEU A 252 -3.44 -20.30 17.74
CA LEU A 252 -2.96 -20.59 19.10
C LEU A 252 -2.58 -19.33 19.89
N TRP A 253 -2.03 -18.34 19.22
CA TRP A 253 -1.48 -17.11 19.82
C TRP A 253 -2.34 -15.89 19.55
N TYR A 254 -3.53 -16.03 18.93
CA TYR A 254 -4.36 -14.91 18.48
C TYR A 254 -4.68 -13.93 19.61
N ARG A 255 -5.10 -14.45 20.79
CA ARG A 255 -5.40 -13.61 21.94
C ARG A 255 -4.19 -12.77 22.38
N ALA A 256 -3.02 -13.38 22.53
CA ALA A 256 -1.82 -12.69 22.96
C ALA A 256 -1.39 -11.61 21.93
N LEU A 257 -1.48 -11.93 20.63
CA LEU A 257 -1.18 -10.99 19.56
C LEU A 257 -2.17 -9.82 19.52
N TRP A 258 -3.45 -10.10 19.73
CA TRP A 258 -4.49 -9.08 19.83
C TRP A 258 -4.26 -8.11 21.00
N GLU A 259 -3.99 -8.65 22.19
CA GLU A 259 -3.72 -7.87 23.40
C GLU A 259 -2.42 -7.04 23.27
N GLU A 260 -1.38 -7.59 22.64
CA GLU A 260 -0.15 -6.88 22.31
C GLU A 260 -0.41 -5.73 21.34
N GLU A 261 -1.17 -5.95 20.28
CA GLU A 261 -1.50 -4.93 19.27
C GLU A 261 -2.29 -3.78 19.91
N GLN A 262 -3.31 -4.08 20.76
CA GLN A 262 -4.06 -3.06 21.50
C GLN A 262 -3.15 -2.23 22.42
N THR A 263 -2.16 -2.86 23.04
CA THR A 263 -1.19 -2.18 23.93
C THR A 263 -0.28 -1.22 23.14
N ILE A 264 0.16 -1.63 21.94
CA ILE A 264 1.12 -0.86 21.13
C ILE A 264 0.42 0.22 20.30
N ALA A 265 -0.70 -0.12 19.69
CA ALA A 265 -1.35 0.68 18.64
C ALA A 265 -2.72 1.26 19.05
N GLY A 266 -3.21 0.93 20.26
CA GLY A 266 -4.51 1.38 20.76
C GLY A 266 -5.67 0.64 20.12
N GLN A 267 -6.88 1.16 20.36
CA GLN A 267 -8.13 0.50 19.95
C GLN A 267 -8.47 0.63 18.46
N ASP A 268 -7.86 1.58 17.75
CA ASP A 268 -8.05 1.77 16.30
C ASP A 268 -6.68 1.83 15.59
N PRO A 269 -5.96 0.70 15.47
CA PRO A 269 -4.67 0.65 14.81
C PRO A 269 -4.76 0.88 13.30
N TYR A 270 -5.94 0.65 12.71
CA TYR A 270 -6.18 0.78 11.28
C TYR A 270 -6.79 2.16 10.95
N LEU A 271 -6.00 3.23 11.17
CA LEU A 271 -6.48 4.61 11.06
C LEU A 271 -7.01 4.95 9.68
N TRP A 272 -8.19 5.56 9.65
CA TRP A 272 -8.80 6.25 8.51
C TRP A 272 -9.19 7.67 8.91
N GLY A 273 -9.49 8.49 7.91
CA GLY A 273 -9.80 9.90 8.08
C GLY A 273 -8.59 10.79 7.81
N PHE A 274 -8.86 11.97 7.28
CA PHE A 274 -7.80 12.88 6.83
C PHE A 274 -6.96 13.41 7.98
N ARG A 275 -7.58 13.95 9.02
CA ARG A 275 -6.86 14.59 10.12
C ARG A 275 -5.91 13.64 10.85
N LYS A 276 -6.36 12.43 11.13
CA LYS A 276 -5.57 11.41 11.84
C LYS A 276 -4.41 10.87 11.01
N THR A 277 -4.56 10.83 9.70
CA THR A 277 -3.58 10.21 8.80
C THR A 277 -2.74 11.23 8.03
N ARG A 278 -3.00 12.53 8.21
CA ARG A 278 -2.32 13.61 7.50
C ARG A 278 -0.77 13.51 7.55
N PRO A 279 -0.12 13.24 8.68
CA PRO A 279 1.34 13.12 8.73
C PRO A 279 1.88 11.95 7.88
N GLU A 280 1.17 10.83 7.86
CA GLU A 280 1.57 9.66 7.07
C GLU A 280 1.32 9.87 5.57
N VAL A 281 0.21 10.54 5.21
CA VAL A 281 -0.07 10.96 3.83
C VAL A 281 1.00 11.93 3.34
N ASP A 282 1.37 12.91 4.16
CA ASP A 282 2.43 13.88 3.84
C ASP A 282 3.78 13.18 3.58
N LYS A 283 4.14 12.19 4.42
CA LYS A 283 5.35 11.39 4.24
C LYS A 283 5.29 10.57 2.93
N LEU A 284 4.15 10.01 2.58
CA LEU A 284 3.99 9.28 1.31
C LEU A 284 4.11 10.20 0.10
N LEU A 285 3.55 11.41 0.16
CA LEU A 285 3.68 12.43 -0.87
C LEU A 285 5.14 12.90 -1.03
N GLU A 286 5.85 13.07 0.09
CA GLU A 286 7.30 13.37 0.09
C GLU A 286 8.07 12.25 -0.63
N TYR A 287 7.82 10.98 -0.29
CA TYR A 287 8.46 9.84 -0.95
C TYR A 287 8.14 9.78 -2.45
N CYS A 288 6.89 10.00 -2.84
CA CYS A 288 6.50 10.03 -4.24
C CYS A 288 7.26 11.14 -5.01
N HIS A 289 7.37 12.33 -4.43
CA HIS A 289 8.10 13.43 -5.05
C HIS A 289 9.61 13.14 -5.13
N ARG A 290 10.24 12.76 -4.03
CA ARG A 290 11.68 12.47 -3.94
C ARG A 290 12.10 11.35 -4.90
N GLN A 291 11.22 10.38 -5.12
CA GLN A 291 11.44 9.26 -6.03
C GLN A 291 11.02 9.54 -7.49
N GLY A 292 10.61 10.76 -7.81
CA GLY A 292 10.28 11.19 -9.17
C GLY A 292 8.96 10.66 -9.71
N LEU A 293 8.01 10.27 -8.84
CA LEU A 293 6.65 9.92 -9.27
C LEU A 293 5.86 11.17 -9.63
N THR A 294 6.19 12.30 -9.01
CA THR A 294 5.54 13.60 -9.23
C THR A 294 6.58 14.68 -9.50
N THR A 295 6.22 15.71 -10.26
CA THR A 295 7.09 16.85 -10.59
C THR A 295 7.21 17.87 -9.45
N ARG A 296 6.26 17.86 -8.52
CA ARG A 296 6.26 18.64 -7.28
C ARG A 296 5.74 17.79 -6.12
N LYS A 297 6.02 18.20 -4.89
CA LYS A 297 5.30 17.67 -3.74
C LYS A 297 3.88 18.26 -3.75
N PHE A 298 2.89 17.40 -3.67
CA PHE A 298 1.50 17.80 -3.46
C PHE A 298 1.23 18.00 -1.96
N GLU A 299 0.28 18.88 -1.64
CA GLU A 299 -0.24 18.99 -0.28
C GLU A 299 -1.23 17.84 0.00
N PRO A 300 -1.31 17.32 1.23
CA PRO A 300 -2.23 16.23 1.57
C PRO A 300 -3.69 16.49 1.21
N GLU A 301 -4.13 17.75 1.30
CA GLU A 301 -5.48 18.20 0.96
C GLU A 301 -5.82 18.01 -0.53
N GLU A 302 -4.83 18.11 -1.40
CA GLU A 302 -5.01 17.96 -2.86
C GLU A 302 -5.34 16.52 -3.28
N MET A 303 -5.10 15.57 -2.37
CA MET A 303 -5.27 14.15 -2.64
C MET A 303 -6.74 13.69 -2.52
N PHE A 304 -7.57 14.39 -1.73
CA PHE A 304 -8.88 13.91 -1.33
C PHE A 304 -10.01 14.84 -1.72
N HIS A 305 -11.22 14.27 -1.76
CA HIS A 305 -12.44 15.05 -1.96
C HIS A 305 -12.67 16.03 -0.78
N PRO A 306 -12.97 17.33 -1.03
CA PRO A 306 -13.06 18.36 0.00
C PRO A 306 -14.01 18.02 1.17
N SER A 307 -15.15 17.37 0.89
CA SER A 307 -16.13 17.01 1.95
C SER A 307 -15.60 15.99 2.98
N THR A 308 -14.42 15.42 2.75
CA THR A 308 -13.79 14.42 3.65
C THR A 308 -12.57 14.97 4.41
N LEU A 309 -12.17 16.23 4.20
CA LEU A 309 -10.99 16.82 4.85
C LEU A 309 -11.18 17.08 6.36
N GLU A 310 -12.42 17.17 6.82
CA GLU A 310 -12.73 17.34 8.24
C GLU A 310 -12.83 16.00 9.02
N THR A 311 -12.55 14.88 8.37
CA THR A 311 -12.64 13.53 8.99
C THR A 311 -11.42 13.14 9.81
#